data_55caebbfa5cfea9db6d49a6d3fb9e6be
#
_entry.id   55caebbfa5cfea9db6d49a6d3fb9e6be
#
_cell.length_a   1.000
_cell.length_b   1.000
_cell.length_c   1.000
_cell.angle_alpha   90.00
_cell.angle_beta   90.00
_cell.angle_gamma   90.00
#
_symmetry.space_group_name_H-M   'P 1'
#
loop_
_entity.id
_entity.type
_entity.pdbx_description
1 polymer ?
#
loop_
_entity_poly.entity_id
_entity_poly.type
_entity_poly.pdbx_seq_one_letter_code
_entity_poly.pdbx_strand_id
1 'polypeptide(L)'
;NFTPTSLVLDAPLVLDQGDDLKMWKPENYGKKFYGPSTLRVGLEKSRNLMTVRIAQNLGVEKIVDFSKALKIYDNPEELLSISLGSAETTLLKLTSAYSVFVNGGKLVEPILIDRIQDSEGNTIFNNDKRKCINCDQISYLTNDYPEIKNNYTQIFSPETAFQMTSILEGVVQRGTAKKLKDLNLNIAGKTGTTNKNTDTWFIGFTSNVLVGVYVGSDNPTPLGKYETGSKTALPIFKSFISDSVNKYDARPFKAAKGLSLIHI
;
A
#
# COMPACT_ATOMS: atom_id res chain seq x y z
N ASN A 1 -0.05 -19.61 7.90
CA ASN A 1 0.66 -18.34 8.03
C ASN A 1 1.77 -18.26 6.98
N PHE A 2 1.80 -17.16 6.20
CA PHE A 2 2.85 -16.90 5.23
C PHE A 2 3.91 -15.97 5.83
N THR A 3 5.17 -16.22 5.49
CA THR A 3 6.31 -15.37 5.83
C THR A 3 6.94 -14.82 4.54
N PRO A 4 7.79 -13.80 4.59
CA PRO A 4 8.50 -13.31 3.40
C PRO A 4 9.30 -14.38 2.66
N THR A 5 9.73 -15.45 3.36
CA THR A 5 10.51 -16.57 2.83
C THR A 5 9.66 -17.77 2.41
N SER A 6 8.34 -17.76 2.66
CA SER A 6 7.44 -18.84 2.24
C SER A 6 7.53 -19.07 0.73
N LEU A 7 7.71 -20.33 0.33
CA LEU A 7 7.75 -20.69 -1.08
C LEU A 7 6.34 -20.78 -1.66
N VAL A 8 6.14 -20.14 -2.79
CA VAL A 8 4.89 -20.17 -3.56
C VAL A 8 5.23 -20.55 -5.00
N LEU A 9 4.44 -21.43 -5.58
CA LEU A 9 4.67 -21.92 -6.94
C LEU A 9 4.18 -20.90 -7.99
N ASP A 10 5.07 -20.46 -8.87
CA ASP A 10 4.74 -19.68 -10.05
C ASP A 10 4.65 -20.60 -11.27
N ALA A 11 3.47 -21.15 -11.50
CA ALA A 11 3.15 -22.11 -12.57
C ALA A 11 1.72 -21.87 -13.09
N PRO A 12 1.35 -22.40 -14.26
CA PRO A 12 0.00 -22.29 -14.81
C PRO A 12 -1.09 -22.62 -13.79
N LEU A 13 -2.16 -21.88 -13.83
CA LEU A 13 -3.31 -22.03 -12.94
C LEU A 13 -4.58 -21.85 -13.76
N VAL A 14 -5.55 -22.74 -13.54
CA VAL A 14 -6.89 -22.65 -14.10
C VAL A 14 -7.86 -22.80 -12.96
N LEU A 15 -8.77 -21.87 -12.83
CA LEU A 15 -9.73 -21.79 -11.73
C LEU A 15 -11.15 -21.84 -12.27
N ASP A 16 -11.96 -22.66 -11.65
CA ASP A 16 -13.40 -22.64 -11.80
C ASP A 16 -13.96 -21.50 -10.94
N GLN A 17 -14.82 -20.69 -11.51
CA GLN A 17 -15.44 -19.56 -10.81
C GLN A 17 -16.95 -19.80 -10.55
N GLY A 18 -17.44 -21.00 -10.79
CA GLY A 18 -18.84 -21.40 -10.65
C GLY A 18 -19.56 -21.58 -11.99
N ASP A 19 -20.77 -22.15 -11.94
CA ASP A 19 -21.49 -22.67 -13.11
C ASP A 19 -21.78 -21.62 -14.20
N ASP A 20 -21.95 -20.35 -13.82
CA ASP A 20 -22.27 -19.25 -14.74
C ASP A 20 -21.06 -18.51 -15.28
N LEU A 21 -19.84 -18.80 -14.79
CA LEU A 21 -18.61 -18.12 -15.15
C LEU A 21 -17.65 -19.01 -15.93
N LYS A 22 -16.94 -18.42 -16.90
CA LYS A 22 -15.90 -19.14 -17.64
C LYS A 22 -14.70 -19.46 -16.75
N MET A 23 -14.05 -20.59 -17.01
CA MET A 23 -12.76 -20.92 -16.39
C MET A 23 -11.78 -19.76 -16.48
N TRP A 24 -11.29 -19.30 -15.32
CA TRP A 24 -10.34 -18.19 -15.27
C TRP A 24 -8.90 -18.70 -15.34
N LYS A 25 -8.13 -18.11 -16.24
CA LYS A 25 -6.73 -18.44 -16.48
C LYS A 25 -5.86 -17.20 -16.28
N PRO A 26 -5.50 -16.87 -15.02
CA PRO A 26 -4.60 -15.75 -14.77
C PRO A 26 -3.23 -16.00 -15.39
N GLU A 27 -2.57 -14.93 -15.83
CA GLU A 27 -1.23 -15.00 -16.41
C GLU A 27 -0.32 -13.95 -15.75
N ASN A 28 0.98 -14.22 -15.71
CA ASN A 28 1.98 -13.20 -15.45
C ASN A 28 2.08 -12.25 -16.65
N TYR A 29 2.39 -10.98 -16.43
CA TYR A 29 2.51 -9.98 -17.50
C TYR A 29 3.42 -10.44 -18.65
N GLY A 30 4.54 -11.09 -18.34
CA GLY A 30 5.49 -11.60 -19.35
C GLY A 30 5.15 -12.98 -19.91
N LYS A 31 3.99 -13.57 -19.58
CA LYS A 31 3.56 -14.93 -19.98
C LYS A 31 4.58 -16.03 -19.67
N LYS A 32 5.43 -15.81 -18.67
CA LYS A 32 6.47 -16.76 -18.23
C LYS A 32 6.17 -17.27 -16.83
N PHE A 33 6.65 -18.48 -16.55
CA PHE A 33 6.57 -19.15 -15.27
C PHE A 33 7.97 -19.30 -14.69
N TYR A 34 8.11 -19.20 -13.38
CA TYR A 34 9.42 -19.16 -12.74
C TYR A 34 9.59 -20.26 -11.67
N GLY A 35 8.58 -21.13 -11.51
CA GLY A 35 8.63 -22.21 -10.53
C GLY A 35 8.52 -21.71 -9.08
N PRO A 36 8.95 -22.52 -8.10
CA PRO A 36 8.94 -22.15 -6.70
C PRO A 36 9.78 -20.90 -6.43
N SER A 37 9.18 -19.90 -5.82
CA SER A 37 9.84 -18.64 -5.48
C SER A 37 9.34 -18.16 -4.12
N THR A 38 10.12 -17.34 -3.42
CA THR A 38 9.68 -16.78 -2.14
C THR A 38 8.57 -15.76 -2.35
N LEU A 39 7.67 -15.63 -1.36
CA LEU A 39 6.62 -14.61 -1.34
C LEU A 39 7.21 -13.22 -1.61
N ARG A 40 8.33 -12.87 -0.98
CA ARG A 40 9.07 -11.63 -1.22
C ARG A 40 9.36 -11.41 -2.70
N VAL A 41 9.96 -12.37 -3.37
CA VAL A 41 10.29 -12.28 -4.80
C VAL A 41 9.03 -12.15 -5.65
N GLY A 42 7.97 -12.90 -5.32
CA GLY A 42 6.69 -12.81 -6.00
C GLY A 42 6.11 -11.40 -5.99
N LEU A 43 6.12 -10.75 -4.84
CA LEU A 43 5.60 -9.38 -4.67
C LEU A 43 6.54 -8.35 -5.31
N GLU A 44 7.86 -8.45 -5.11
CA GLU A 44 8.86 -7.55 -5.70
C GLU A 44 8.82 -7.56 -7.23
N LYS A 45 8.57 -8.73 -7.84
CA LYS A 45 8.45 -8.90 -9.29
C LYS A 45 7.02 -8.80 -9.82
N SER A 46 6.05 -8.58 -8.93
CA SER A 46 4.62 -8.48 -9.28
C SER A 46 4.10 -9.70 -10.06
N ARG A 47 4.33 -10.92 -9.51
CA ARG A 47 3.92 -12.19 -10.14
C ARG A 47 2.49 -12.52 -9.78
N ASN A 48 1.61 -12.43 -10.78
CA ASN A 48 0.18 -12.62 -10.62
C ASN A 48 -0.18 -14.03 -10.12
N LEU A 49 0.41 -15.06 -10.70
CA LEU A 49 0.08 -16.45 -10.38
C LEU A 49 0.40 -16.80 -8.92
N MET A 50 1.49 -16.27 -8.38
CA MET A 50 1.82 -16.44 -6.97
C MET A 50 0.79 -15.73 -6.08
N THR A 51 0.38 -14.51 -6.45
CA THR A 51 -0.64 -13.75 -5.73
C THR A 51 -1.96 -14.49 -5.68
N VAL A 52 -2.44 -15.00 -6.82
CA VAL A 52 -3.70 -15.75 -6.90
C VAL A 52 -3.64 -17.05 -6.09
N ARG A 53 -2.53 -17.78 -6.09
CA ARG A 53 -2.37 -19.00 -5.26
C ARG A 53 -2.42 -18.69 -3.76
N ILE A 54 -1.80 -17.58 -3.34
CA ILE A 54 -1.88 -17.14 -1.95
C ILE A 54 -3.33 -16.77 -1.61
N ALA A 55 -4.00 -16.02 -2.48
CA ALA A 55 -5.39 -15.63 -2.30
C ALA A 55 -6.33 -16.85 -2.21
N GLN A 56 -6.15 -17.83 -3.07
CA GLN A 56 -6.90 -19.09 -3.04
C GLN A 56 -6.69 -19.85 -1.71
N ASN A 57 -5.46 -19.88 -1.23
CA ASN A 57 -5.14 -20.53 0.05
C ASN A 57 -5.71 -19.81 1.27
N LEU A 58 -5.76 -18.48 1.23
CA LEU A 58 -6.31 -17.66 2.30
C LEU A 58 -7.85 -17.67 2.35
N GLY A 59 -8.49 -17.83 1.21
CA GLY A 59 -9.91 -17.60 0.99
C GLY A 59 -10.23 -16.17 0.59
N VAL A 60 -11.10 -16.00 -0.39
CA VAL A 60 -11.47 -14.68 -0.94
C VAL A 60 -12.20 -13.81 0.06
N GLU A 61 -13.04 -14.39 0.90
CA GLU A 61 -13.77 -13.70 1.98
C GLU A 61 -12.83 -12.88 2.87
N LYS A 62 -11.73 -13.49 3.34
CA LYS A 62 -10.74 -12.79 4.18
C LYS A 62 -10.07 -11.62 3.46
N ILE A 63 -9.88 -11.72 2.15
CA ILE A 63 -9.29 -10.65 1.33
C ILE A 63 -10.27 -9.50 1.22
N VAL A 64 -11.55 -9.81 0.99
CA VAL A 64 -12.64 -8.84 0.92
C VAL A 64 -12.79 -8.12 2.26
N ASP A 65 -12.88 -8.87 3.37
CA ASP A 65 -12.99 -8.28 4.72
C ASP A 65 -11.79 -7.36 5.05
N PHE A 66 -10.59 -7.81 4.70
CA PHE A 66 -9.40 -7.00 4.91
C PHE A 66 -9.39 -5.73 4.05
N SER A 67 -9.85 -5.81 2.81
CA SER A 67 -9.98 -4.65 1.93
C SER A 67 -11.02 -3.64 2.42
N LYS A 68 -12.13 -4.11 3.00
CA LYS A 68 -13.13 -3.27 3.68
C LYS A 68 -12.56 -2.62 4.94
N ALA A 69 -11.83 -3.38 5.76
CA ALA A 69 -11.16 -2.85 6.96
C ALA A 69 -10.16 -1.73 6.62
N LEU A 70 -9.49 -1.82 5.48
CA LEU A 70 -8.61 -0.79 4.93
C LEU A 70 -9.35 0.36 4.22
N LYS A 71 -10.68 0.29 4.13
CA LYS A 71 -11.54 1.26 3.42
C LYS A 71 -11.18 1.43 1.94
N ILE A 72 -10.61 0.38 1.30
CA ILE A 72 -10.27 0.40 -0.13
C ILE A 72 -11.55 0.23 -0.95
N TYR A 73 -12.35 -0.78 -0.60
CA TYR A 73 -13.59 -1.13 -1.27
C TYR A 73 -14.76 -1.09 -0.29
N ASP A 74 -15.92 -0.66 -0.77
CA ASP A 74 -17.14 -0.64 0.05
C ASP A 74 -17.83 -2.02 0.04
N ASN A 75 -18.19 -2.52 -1.15
CA ASN A 75 -18.83 -3.82 -1.35
C ASN A 75 -18.28 -4.51 -2.61
N PRO A 76 -17.05 -5.03 -2.58
CA PRO A 76 -16.49 -5.71 -3.74
C PRO A 76 -17.09 -7.11 -3.89
N GLU A 77 -17.13 -7.60 -5.13
CA GLU A 77 -17.48 -8.98 -5.42
C GLU A 77 -16.44 -9.95 -4.86
N GLU A 78 -16.89 -11.10 -4.37
CA GLU A 78 -16.03 -12.15 -3.79
C GLU A 78 -15.40 -13.04 -4.86
N LEU A 79 -14.65 -12.43 -5.79
CA LEU A 79 -13.94 -13.12 -6.84
C LEU A 79 -12.42 -13.11 -6.56
N LEU A 80 -11.74 -14.22 -6.85
CA LEU A 80 -10.27 -14.30 -6.67
C LEU A 80 -9.51 -13.24 -7.47
N SER A 81 -10.07 -12.72 -8.55
CA SER A 81 -9.50 -11.62 -9.34
C SER A 81 -9.30 -10.33 -8.56
N ILE A 82 -10.04 -10.13 -7.43
CA ILE A 82 -9.84 -8.99 -6.54
C ILE A 82 -8.40 -8.93 -5.99
N SER A 83 -7.76 -10.07 -5.83
CA SER A 83 -6.36 -10.17 -5.40
C SER A 83 -5.37 -9.53 -6.39
N LEU A 84 -5.78 -9.36 -7.64
CA LEU A 84 -5.04 -8.67 -8.69
C LEU A 84 -5.53 -7.24 -8.93
N GLY A 85 -6.51 -6.75 -8.14
CA GLY A 85 -7.03 -5.41 -8.24
C GLY A 85 -8.09 -5.22 -9.33
N SER A 86 -8.98 -6.19 -9.51
CA SER A 86 -10.09 -6.10 -10.49
C SER A 86 -11.24 -5.20 -10.03
N ALA A 87 -11.36 -4.91 -8.73
CA ALA A 87 -12.39 -4.06 -8.19
C ALA A 87 -12.00 -2.57 -8.30
N GLU A 88 -13.00 -1.72 -8.51
CA GLU A 88 -12.82 -0.28 -8.67
C GLU A 88 -12.64 0.41 -7.31
N THR A 89 -11.74 1.41 -7.28
CA THR A 89 -11.51 2.26 -6.11
C THR A 89 -11.02 3.63 -6.53
N THR A 90 -10.96 4.57 -5.60
CA THR A 90 -10.41 5.89 -5.86
C THR A 90 -8.91 5.94 -5.53
N LEU A 91 -8.20 6.87 -6.19
CA LEU A 91 -6.78 7.13 -5.90
C LEU A 91 -6.57 7.45 -4.41
N LEU A 92 -7.46 8.25 -3.81
CA LEU A 92 -7.37 8.65 -2.42
C LEU A 92 -7.54 7.45 -1.48
N LYS A 93 -8.57 6.59 -1.68
CA LYS A 93 -8.80 5.40 -0.86
C LYS A 93 -7.60 4.45 -0.88
N LEU A 94 -7.10 4.14 -2.08
CA LEU A 94 -5.98 3.21 -2.21
C LEU A 94 -4.67 3.80 -1.65
N THR A 95 -4.39 5.09 -1.88
CA THR A 95 -3.23 5.76 -1.31
C THR A 95 -3.31 5.77 0.22
N SER A 96 -4.47 6.13 0.78
CA SER A 96 -4.67 6.13 2.25
C SER A 96 -4.45 4.74 2.86
N ALA A 97 -4.92 3.68 2.19
CA ALA A 97 -4.71 2.31 2.65
C ALA A 97 -3.22 1.94 2.76
N TYR A 98 -2.37 2.46 1.86
CA TYR A 98 -0.91 2.22 1.94
C TYR A 98 -0.25 2.88 3.15
N SER A 99 -0.88 3.88 3.77
CA SER A 99 -0.36 4.53 4.98
C SER A 99 -0.13 3.55 6.14
N VAL A 100 -0.91 2.46 6.20
CA VAL A 100 -0.79 1.45 7.26
C VAL A 100 0.60 0.81 7.30
N PHE A 101 1.28 0.68 6.16
CA PHE A 101 2.61 0.07 6.10
C PHE A 101 3.67 0.95 6.77
N VAL A 102 3.68 2.24 6.49
CA VAL A 102 4.67 3.18 7.05
C VAL A 102 4.30 3.63 8.45
N ASN A 103 3.01 3.53 8.84
CA ASN A 103 2.49 4.00 10.13
C ASN A 103 2.35 2.87 11.18
N GLY A 104 3.14 1.80 11.05
CA GLY A 104 3.15 0.69 12.00
C GLY A 104 1.82 -0.07 12.12
N GLY A 105 1.10 -0.23 11.01
CA GLY A 105 -0.16 -0.97 10.93
C GLY A 105 -1.40 -0.19 11.32
N LYS A 106 -1.30 1.12 11.52
CA LYS A 106 -2.42 1.99 11.89
C LYS A 106 -3.03 2.64 10.65
N LEU A 107 -4.36 2.56 10.52
CA LEU A 107 -5.09 3.23 9.46
C LEU A 107 -5.11 4.75 9.71
N VAL A 108 -4.84 5.51 8.66
CA VAL A 108 -4.94 6.98 8.65
C VAL A 108 -6.12 7.38 7.78
N GLU A 109 -6.98 8.22 8.32
CA GLU A 109 -8.03 8.89 7.55
C GLU A 109 -7.48 10.22 7.02
N PRO A 110 -7.55 10.48 5.71
CA PRO A 110 -7.08 11.73 5.15
C PRO A 110 -7.95 12.90 5.63
N ILE A 111 -7.32 13.98 6.05
CA ILE A 111 -7.96 15.19 6.55
C ILE A 111 -7.74 16.29 5.52
N LEU A 112 -8.82 16.87 5.00
CA LEU A 112 -8.77 18.02 4.10
C LEU A 112 -8.96 19.33 4.84
N ILE A 113 -9.81 19.32 5.88
CA ILE A 113 -10.10 20.49 6.71
C ILE A 113 -9.79 20.12 8.16
N ASP A 114 -8.74 20.71 8.71
CA ASP A 114 -8.35 20.50 10.10
C ASP A 114 -9.20 21.33 11.04
N ARG A 115 -9.37 22.65 10.74
CA ARG A 115 -10.07 23.59 11.59
C ARG A 115 -10.78 24.67 10.77
N ILE A 116 -11.94 25.12 11.25
CA ILE A 116 -12.64 26.30 10.76
C ILE A 116 -12.82 27.27 11.94
N GLN A 117 -12.46 28.53 11.73
CA GLN A 117 -12.65 29.59 12.71
C GLN A 117 -13.49 30.72 12.12
N ASP A 118 -14.26 31.42 12.97
CA ASP A 118 -14.97 32.63 12.58
C ASP A 118 -14.01 33.84 12.52
N SER A 119 -14.56 35.01 12.19
CA SER A 119 -13.81 36.27 12.11
C SER A 119 -13.28 36.74 13.47
N GLU A 120 -13.80 36.24 14.58
CA GLU A 120 -13.43 36.56 15.94
C GLU A 120 -12.39 35.58 16.50
N GLY A 121 -12.03 34.52 15.72
CA GLY A 121 -11.06 33.51 16.12
C GLY A 121 -11.66 32.32 16.90
N ASN A 122 -13.00 32.27 17.08
CA ASN A 122 -13.64 31.14 17.74
C ASN A 122 -13.62 29.93 16.80
N THR A 123 -13.29 28.77 17.33
CA THR A 123 -13.29 27.53 16.55
C THR A 123 -14.71 26.99 16.37
N ILE A 124 -15.22 27.04 15.12
CA ILE A 124 -16.53 26.51 14.73
C ILE A 124 -16.45 25.02 14.47
N PHE A 125 -15.34 24.54 13.86
CA PHE A 125 -15.09 23.16 13.54
C PHE A 125 -13.65 22.77 13.89
N ASN A 126 -13.49 21.61 14.53
CA ASN A 126 -12.19 21.01 14.78
C ASN A 126 -12.26 19.51 14.45
N ASN A 127 -11.43 19.06 13.51
CA ASN A 127 -11.33 17.67 13.13
C ASN A 127 -10.53 16.84 14.16
N ASP A 128 -9.59 17.45 14.86
CA ASP A 128 -8.82 16.79 15.92
C ASP A 128 -9.71 16.53 17.15
N LYS A 129 -10.16 15.27 17.26
CA LYS A 129 -10.99 14.79 18.39
C LYS A 129 -10.16 14.05 19.44
N ARG A 130 -8.85 14.11 19.38
CA ARG A 130 -7.98 13.51 20.40
C ARG A 130 -8.23 14.18 21.74
N LYS A 131 -8.31 13.37 22.77
CA LYS A 131 -8.49 13.88 24.13
C LYS A 131 -7.13 13.99 24.81
N CYS A 132 -6.88 15.12 25.41
CA CYS A 132 -5.75 15.29 26.31
C CYS A 132 -6.15 14.84 27.72
N ILE A 133 -5.36 13.98 28.32
CA ILE A 133 -5.56 13.51 29.69
C ILE A 133 -4.67 14.36 30.60
N ASN A 134 -5.25 14.88 31.68
CA ASN A 134 -4.54 15.67 32.68
C ASN A 134 -3.94 17.00 32.16
N CYS A 135 -4.41 17.56 31.05
CA CYS A 135 -3.85 18.82 30.52
C CYS A 135 -4.12 20.04 31.42
N ASP A 136 -5.21 20.02 32.18
CA ASP A 136 -5.58 21.09 33.10
C ASP A 136 -4.86 20.96 34.46
N GLN A 137 -4.16 19.85 34.70
CA GLN A 137 -3.49 19.54 35.96
C GLN A 137 -1.96 19.61 35.88
N ILE A 138 -1.43 20.16 34.78
CA ILE A 138 0.01 20.24 34.57
C ILE A 138 0.61 21.18 35.62
N SER A 139 1.27 20.61 36.62
CA SER A 139 2.14 21.34 37.52
C SER A 139 3.56 21.31 36.97
N TYR A 140 4.16 22.48 36.78
CA TYR A 140 5.59 22.56 36.39
C TYR A 140 6.56 21.96 37.42
N LEU A 141 6.03 21.50 38.56
CA LEU A 141 6.79 20.87 39.65
C LEU A 141 6.78 19.33 39.58
N THR A 142 5.89 18.76 38.78
CA THR A 142 5.84 17.31 38.53
C THR A 142 6.25 17.04 37.07
N ASN A 143 7.08 16.01 36.84
CA ASN A 143 7.47 15.56 35.48
C ASN A 143 6.30 14.91 34.73
N ASP A 144 5.07 15.29 35.01
CA ASP A 144 3.89 14.73 34.33
C ASP A 144 3.69 15.46 33.02
N TYR A 145 3.97 14.74 31.92
CA TYR A 145 3.71 15.23 30.57
C TYR A 145 2.23 15.01 30.19
N PRO A 146 1.61 15.94 29.43
CA PRO A 146 0.25 15.73 28.92
C PRO A 146 0.21 14.49 28.02
N GLU A 147 -0.72 13.60 28.30
CA GLU A 147 -0.93 12.41 27.49
C GLU A 147 -2.05 12.66 26.47
N ILE A 148 -1.73 12.59 25.18
CA ILE A 148 -2.71 12.69 24.11
C ILE A 148 -3.10 11.26 23.67
N LYS A 149 -4.34 10.90 23.95
CA LYS A 149 -4.88 9.59 23.54
C LYS A 149 -5.21 9.60 22.04
N ASN A 150 -4.46 8.81 21.27
CA ASN A 150 -4.69 8.64 19.85
C ASN A 150 -5.86 7.67 19.59
N ASN A 151 -6.69 7.99 18.58
CA ASN A 151 -7.85 7.20 18.17
C ASN A 151 -7.58 6.39 16.88
N TYR A 152 -6.35 5.98 16.64
CA TYR A 152 -6.01 5.20 15.45
C TYR A 152 -6.56 3.77 15.53
N THR A 153 -7.11 3.29 14.42
CA THR A 153 -7.49 1.90 14.26
C THR A 153 -6.28 1.07 13.87
N GLN A 154 -5.86 0.13 14.74
CA GLN A 154 -4.80 -0.81 14.42
C GLN A 154 -5.35 -1.91 13.50
N ILE A 155 -4.82 -2.05 12.29
CA ILE A 155 -5.25 -3.05 11.31
C ILE A 155 -4.41 -4.33 11.42
N PHE A 156 -3.10 -4.21 11.57
CA PHE A 156 -2.19 -5.32 11.80
C PHE A 156 -0.99 -4.89 12.66
N SER A 157 -0.21 -5.84 13.12
CA SER A 157 0.89 -5.54 14.05
C SER A 157 1.98 -4.69 13.40
N PRO A 158 2.74 -3.91 14.18
CA PRO A 158 3.88 -3.13 13.67
C PRO A 158 4.94 -4.01 12.98
N GLU A 159 5.11 -5.25 13.42
CA GLU A 159 6.05 -6.22 12.83
C GLU A 159 5.60 -6.60 11.41
N THR A 160 4.32 -6.89 11.22
CA THR A 160 3.74 -7.17 9.90
C THR A 160 3.87 -5.96 8.98
N ALA A 161 3.58 -4.75 9.49
CA ALA A 161 3.73 -3.51 8.74
C ALA A 161 5.17 -3.33 8.25
N PHE A 162 6.16 -3.53 9.12
CA PHE A 162 7.57 -3.40 8.75
C PHE A 162 8.01 -4.48 7.75
N GLN A 163 7.57 -5.74 7.91
CA GLN A 163 7.87 -6.80 6.95
C GLN A 163 7.34 -6.45 5.55
N MET A 164 6.10 -5.94 5.46
CA MET A 164 5.52 -5.48 4.20
C MET A 164 6.28 -4.29 3.63
N THR A 165 6.62 -3.30 4.45
CA THR A 165 7.44 -2.15 4.05
C THR A 165 8.78 -2.61 3.48
N SER A 166 9.46 -3.56 4.12
CA SER A 166 10.72 -4.13 3.63
C SER A 166 10.57 -4.85 2.29
N ILE A 167 9.43 -5.53 2.04
CA ILE A 167 9.16 -6.14 0.74
C ILE A 167 8.89 -5.04 -0.31
N LEU A 168 8.12 -4.03 0.04
CA LEU A 168 7.82 -2.90 -0.85
C LEU A 168 9.07 -2.04 -1.16
N GLU A 169 10.00 -1.92 -0.23
CA GLU A 169 11.34 -1.36 -0.48
C GLU A 169 12.12 -2.23 -1.48
N GLY A 170 12.01 -3.56 -1.37
CA GLY A 170 12.56 -4.51 -2.33
C GLY A 170 12.04 -4.32 -3.76
N VAL A 171 10.80 -3.84 -3.94
CA VAL A 171 10.26 -3.47 -5.27
C VAL A 171 11.10 -2.37 -5.91
N VAL A 172 11.58 -1.41 -5.13
CA VAL A 172 12.45 -0.32 -5.58
C VAL A 172 13.88 -0.83 -5.79
N GLN A 173 14.40 -1.64 -4.88
CA GLN A 173 15.79 -2.09 -4.93
C GLN A 173 16.03 -3.16 -5.99
N ARG A 174 15.10 -4.11 -6.18
CA ARG A 174 15.28 -5.33 -7.00
C ARG A 174 14.12 -5.60 -7.96
N GLY A 175 12.98 -4.92 -7.75
CA GLY A 175 11.70 -5.20 -8.40
C GLY A 175 11.36 -4.31 -9.58
N THR A 176 10.06 -4.06 -9.74
CA THR A 176 9.48 -3.33 -10.88
C THR A 176 9.74 -1.83 -10.85
N ALA A 177 10.15 -1.26 -9.71
CA ALA A 177 10.39 0.17 -9.53
C ALA A 177 11.89 0.55 -9.44
N LYS A 178 12.78 -0.25 -9.99
CA LYS A 178 14.25 -0.04 -9.94
C LYS A 178 14.73 1.35 -10.41
N LYS A 179 13.95 2.03 -11.26
CA LYS A 179 14.27 3.38 -11.74
C LYS A 179 14.29 4.45 -10.62
N LEU A 180 13.80 4.13 -9.43
CA LEU A 180 13.87 5.03 -8.27
C LEU A 180 15.16 4.86 -7.48
N LYS A 181 15.92 3.80 -7.72
CA LYS A 181 17.14 3.50 -6.96
C LYS A 181 18.22 4.59 -7.07
N ASP A 182 18.30 5.26 -8.21
CA ASP A 182 19.23 6.35 -8.46
C ASP A 182 18.96 7.64 -7.65
N LEU A 183 17.79 7.74 -7.03
CA LEU A 183 17.50 8.82 -6.07
C LEU A 183 18.27 8.67 -4.74
N ASN A 184 18.81 7.48 -4.43
CA ASN A 184 19.49 7.17 -3.15
C ASN A 184 18.68 7.50 -1.91
N LEU A 185 17.35 7.31 -1.99
CA LEU A 185 16.41 7.54 -0.90
C LEU A 185 15.81 6.21 -0.42
N ASN A 186 15.38 6.17 0.84
CA ASN A 186 14.62 5.05 1.38
C ASN A 186 13.17 5.15 0.90
N ILE A 187 12.87 4.49 -0.20
CA ILE A 187 11.54 4.48 -0.84
C ILE A 187 11.02 3.06 -0.90
N ALA A 188 9.77 2.89 -0.51
CA ALA A 188 8.99 1.68 -0.71
C ALA A 188 7.80 1.98 -1.62
N GLY A 189 7.30 1.00 -2.37
CA GLY A 189 6.13 1.23 -3.22
C GLY A 189 5.80 0.06 -4.12
N LYS A 190 4.74 0.24 -4.91
CA LYS A 190 4.22 -0.80 -5.80
C LYS A 190 3.68 -0.18 -7.09
N THR A 191 4.02 -0.82 -8.20
CA THR A 191 3.43 -0.55 -9.51
C THR A 191 2.11 -1.30 -9.68
N GLY A 192 1.15 -0.71 -10.36
CA GLY A 192 -0.07 -1.35 -10.85
C GLY A 192 -0.21 -1.15 -12.36
N THR A 193 -0.77 -2.13 -13.05
CA THR A 193 -1.09 -2.06 -14.48
C THR A 193 -2.30 -2.94 -14.73
N THR A 194 -3.37 -2.38 -15.27
CA THR A 194 -4.57 -3.13 -15.63
C THR A 194 -4.37 -3.94 -16.91
N ASN A 195 -5.27 -4.88 -17.15
CA ASN A 195 -5.32 -5.62 -18.40
C ASN A 195 -5.41 -4.65 -19.60
N LYS A 196 -4.72 -4.96 -20.69
CA LYS A 196 -4.62 -4.13 -21.90
C LYS A 196 -3.95 -2.75 -21.66
N ASN A 197 -3.32 -2.52 -20.51
CA ASN A 197 -2.65 -1.25 -20.16
C ASN A 197 -3.58 -0.04 -20.26
N THR A 198 -4.82 -0.15 -19.81
CA THR A 198 -5.78 0.97 -19.79
C THR A 198 -5.50 1.93 -18.66
N ASP A 199 -5.02 1.39 -17.53
CA ASP A 199 -4.71 2.18 -16.33
C ASP A 199 -3.36 1.77 -15.77
N THR A 200 -2.62 2.74 -15.28
CA THR A 200 -1.34 2.54 -14.65
C THR A 200 -1.27 3.27 -13.33
N TRP A 201 -0.70 2.60 -12.34
CA TRP A 201 -0.62 3.07 -10.98
C TRP A 201 0.81 2.98 -10.45
N PHE A 202 1.15 3.92 -9.61
CA PHE A 202 2.27 3.77 -8.69
C PHE A 202 1.89 4.39 -7.36
N ILE A 203 2.00 3.60 -6.28
CA ILE A 203 1.89 4.12 -4.92
C ILE A 203 3.23 3.88 -4.25
N GLY A 204 3.85 4.93 -3.76
CA GLY A 204 5.13 4.87 -3.11
C GLY A 204 5.22 5.83 -1.93
N PHE A 205 6.10 5.52 -1.02
CA PHE A 205 6.28 6.31 0.20
C PHE A 205 7.73 6.30 0.69
N THR A 206 8.07 7.37 1.38
CA THR A 206 9.21 7.50 2.28
C THR A 206 8.73 7.34 3.73
N SER A 207 9.58 7.58 4.71
CA SER A 207 9.16 7.63 6.12
C SER A 207 8.16 8.76 6.43
N ASN A 208 8.07 9.80 5.59
CA ASN A 208 7.33 11.03 5.88
C ASN A 208 6.28 11.39 4.84
N VAL A 209 6.40 10.87 3.62
CA VAL A 209 5.54 11.25 2.49
C VAL A 209 5.02 10.02 1.80
N LEU A 210 3.71 9.99 1.55
CA LEU A 210 3.02 8.96 0.79
C LEU A 210 2.39 9.61 -0.45
N VAL A 211 2.68 9.07 -1.63
CA VAL A 211 2.23 9.60 -2.91
C VAL A 211 1.59 8.49 -3.73
N GLY A 212 0.37 8.73 -4.20
CA GLY A 212 -0.30 7.89 -5.19
C GLY A 212 -0.34 8.59 -6.54
N VAL A 213 -0.03 7.87 -7.60
CA VAL A 213 -0.12 8.35 -8.98
C VAL A 213 -0.96 7.38 -9.79
N TYR A 214 -1.93 7.93 -10.49
CA TYR A 214 -2.80 7.23 -11.44
C TYR A 214 -2.70 7.90 -12.80
N VAL A 215 -2.60 7.10 -13.84
CA VAL A 215 -2.69 7.53 -15.24
C VAL A 215 -3.64 6.59 -15.95
N GLY A 216 -4.72 7.14 -16.46
CA GLY A 216 -5.79 6.43 -17.14
C GLY A 216 -6.78 7.38 -17.77
N SER A 217 -7.89 6.86 -18.26
CA SER A 217 -8.99 7.61 -18.87
C SER A 217 -10.32 7.11 -18.31
N ASP A 218 -11.30 8.02 -18.15
CA ASP A 218 -12.65 7.68 -17.69
C ASP A 218 -13.34 6.68 -18.64
N ASN A 219 -13.03 6.78 -19.94
CA ASN A 219 -13.35 5.73 -20.91
C ASN A 219 -12.13 4.84 -21.10
N PRO A 220 -12.08 3.60 -20.53
CA PRO A 220 -10.90 2.78 -20.54
C PRO A 220 -10.38 2.47 -21.94
N THR A 221 -9.35 3.19 -22.38
CA THR A 221 -8.65 2.97 -23.64
C THR A 221 -7.21 2.63 -23.37
N PRO A 222 -6.59 1.71 -24.15
CA PRO A 222 -5.20 1.36 -23.96
C PRO A 222 -4.28 2.58 -24.08
N LEU A 223 -3.45 2.83 -23.07
CA LEU A 223 -2.44 3.90 -23.08
C LEU A 223 -1.31 3.63 -24.08
N GLY A 224 -1.14 2.36 -24.46
CA GLY A 224 -0.13 1.90 -25.41
C GLY A 224 0.34 0.49 -25.09
N LYS A 225 0.88 -0.22 -26.08
CA LYS A 225 1.23 -1.66 -26.00
C LYS A 225 2.20 -2.00 -24.84
N TYR A 226 3.03 -1.06 -24.43
CA TYR A 226 4.06 -1.29 -23.40
C TYR A 226 3.96 -0.26 -22.25
N GLU A 227 2.89 0.51 -22.20
CA GLU A 227 2.68 1.48 -21.14
C GLU A 227 2.24 0.75 -19.86
N THR A 228 3.10 0.82 -18.87
CA THR A 228 2.92 0.15 -17.57
C THR A 228 3.13 1.15 -16.44
N GLY A 229 2.72 0.82 -15.23
CA GLY A 229 2.97 1.65 -14.05
C GLY A 229 4.44 2.06 -13.88
N SER A 230 5.38 1.21 -14.30
CA SER A 230 6.82 1.53 -14.28
C SER A 230 7.29 2.49 -15.37
N LYS A 231 6.47 2.73 -16.41
CA LYS A 231 6.80 3.61 -17.54
C LYS A 231 6.02 4.94 -17.52
N THR A 232 4.82 4.95 -16.98
CA THR A 232 3.93 6.11 -16.97
C THR A 232 3.78 6.73 -15.57
N ALA A 233 3.22 6.02 -14.61
CA ALA A 233 2.97 6.54 -13.27
C ALA A 233 4.27 6.74 -12.44
N LEU A 234 5.22 5.81 -12.52
CA LEU A 234 6.47 5.87 -11.77
C LEU A 234 7.33 7.11 -12.08
N PRO A 235 7.51 7.56 -13.35
CA PRO A 235 8.26 8.79 -13.64
C PRO A 235 7.66 10.04 -13.01
N ILE A 236 6.32 10.14 -12.95
CA ILE A 236 5.62 11.24 -12.30
C ILE A 236 5.92 11.26 -10.80
N PHE A 237 5.81 10.09 -10.14
CA PHE A 237 6.23 9.93 -8.75
C PHE A 237 7.69 10.31 -8.54
N LYS A 238 8.59 9.87 -9.43
CA LYS A 238 10.02 10.16 -9.36
C LYS A 238 10.30 11.66 -9.41
N SER A 239 9.67 12.38 -10.36
CA SER A 239 9.81 13.84 -10.47
C SER A 239 9.34 14.53 -9.19
N PHE A 240 8.14 14.17 -8.71
CA PHE A 240 7.60 14.75 -7.48
C PHE A 240 8.55 14.57 -6.28
N ILE A 241 9.04 13.35 -6.06
CA ILE A 241 9.96 13.06 -4.94
C ILE A 241 11.28 13.80 -5.11
N SER A 242 11.84 13.88 -6.32
CA SER A 242 13.07 14.63 -6.60
C SER A 242 12.92 16.11 -6.25
N ASP A 243 11.80 16.71 -6.62
CA ASP A 243 11.55 18.13 -6.38
C ASP A 243 11.24 18.43 -4.89
N SER A 244 10.78 17.40 -4.16
CA SER A 244 10.37 17.52 -2.76
C SER A 244 11.45 17.11 -1.76
N VAL A 245 12.56 16.53 -2.20
CA VAL A 245 13.59 15.94 -1.34
C VAL A 245 14.18 16.93 -0.32
N ASN A 246 14.27 18.21 -0.68
CA ASN A 246 14.77 19.27 0.21
C ASN A 246 13.80 19.65 1.32
N LYS A 247 12.53 19.25 1.23
CA LYS A 247 11.47 19.55 2.19
C LYS A 247 11.18 18.41 3.14
N TYR A 248 11.48 17.16 2.73
CA TYR A 248 11.09 15.96 3.44
C TYR A 248 12.30 15.09 3.72
N ASP A 249 12.39 14.65 4.96
CA ASP A 249 13.45 13.75 5.40
C ASP A 249 13.05 12.30 5.06
N ALA A 250 13.79 11.65 4.18
CA ALA A 250 13.58 10.26 3.80
C ALA A 250 14.44 9.31 4.66
N ARG A 251 14.23 9.32 5.97
CA ARG A 251 14.92 8.43 6.91
C ARG A 251 14.68 6.96 6.61
N PRO A 252 15.57 6.07 7.04
CA PRO A 252 15.32 4.64 6.99
C PRO A 252 14.01 4.28 7.70
N PHE A 253 13.31 3.28 7.17
CA PHE A 253 12.09 2.76 7.81
C PHE A 253 12.45 2.13 9.15
N LYS A 254 11.71 2.50 10.19
CA LYS A 254 11.97 2.06 11.56
C LYS A 254 11.48 0.62 11.76
N ALA A 255 12.39 -0.27 12.11
CA ALA A 255 12.03 -1.63 12.50
C ALA A 255 11.18 -1.65 13.77
N ALA A 256 10.19 -2.53 13.83
CA ALA A 256 9.40 -2.76 15.03
C ALA A 256 10.26 -3.42 16.11
N LYS A 257 9.95 -3.13 17.40
CA LYS A 257 10.73 -3.65 18.54
C LYS A 257 10.76 -5.18 18.64
N GLY A 258 9.73 -5.86 18.14
CA GLY A 258 9.61 -7.34 18.20
C GLY A 258 10.36 -8.08 17.08
N LEU A 259 11.10 -7.38 16.19
CA LEU A 259 11.80 -7.98 15.05
C LEU A 259 13.31 -8.08 15.32
N SER A 260 13.88 -9.23 14.94
CA SER A 260 15.32 -9.41 14.80
C SER A 260 15.72 -9.27 13.34
N LEU A 261 16.75 -8.47 13.05
CA LEU A 261 17.32 -8.31 11.71
C LEU A 261 18.56 -9.21 11.63
N ILE A 262 18.47 -10.23 10.77
CA ILE A 262 19.56 -11.17 10.53
C ILE A 262 20.02 -11.03 9.10
N HIS A 263 21.31 -10.77 8.90
CA HIS A 263 21.94 -10.92 7.59
C HIS A 263 22.28 -12.42 7.39
N ILE A 264 21.61 -13.03 6.45
CA ILE A 264 21.88 -14.42 6.04
C ILE A 264 22.75 -14.39 4.78
#